data_2078e5d9ee547fcb311cce5af1216dbb
#
_entry.id   2078e5d9ee547fcb311cce5af1216dbb
#
_cell.length_a   1.000
_cell.length_b   1.000
_cell.length_c   1.000
_cell.angle_alpha   90.00
_cell.angle_beta   90.00
_cell.angle_gamma   90.00
#
_symmetry.space_group_name_H-M   'P 1'
#
loop_
_entity.id
_entity.type
_entity.pdbx_description
1 polymer ?
#
loop_
_entity_poly.entity_id
_entity_poly.type
_entity_poly.pdbx_seq_one_letter_code
_entity_poly.pdbx_strand_id
1 'polypeptide(L)'
;MLKSHPEDYIICLDKLTYAGNLSTLAPIMDNAHFRFVRADICDRKAVDALFEEEHPNMVVNFAAESHVDRSIENPQLFLETNIIGTSVLMDACRKYGIQRYHQVSTDEVYGDLPLDRPDLFFTEATPIHTSSPYSSSKASADLLVLAYYRTYGLPVTISRCSNNYGPIHFES
;
A
#
# COMPACT_ATOMS: atom_id res chain seq x y z
N MET A 1 -0.56 -3.38 15.69
CA MET A 1 0.19 -4.65 15.67
C MET A 1 1.00 -4.81 16.94
N LEU A 2 2.01 -4.02 17.27
CA LEU A 2 2.88 -4.22 18.45
C LEU A 2 2.14 -4.48 19.79
N LYS A 3 0.96 -3.87 20.01
CA LYS A 3 0.16 -4.12 21.23
C LYS A 3 -0.57 -5.47 21.22
N SER A 4 -0.99 -5.92 20.03
CA SER A 4 -1.79 -7.14 19.88
C SER A 4 -0.92 -8.36 19.56
N HIS A 5 0.27 -8.14 19.04
CA HIS A 5 1.26 -9.14 18.63
C HIS A 5 2.65 -8.67 19.09
N PRO A 6 2.92 -8.72 20.41
CA PRO A 6 4.17 -8.20 20.96
C PRO A 6 5.41 -9.03 20.58
N GLU A 7 5.21 -10.25 20.08
CA GLU A 7 6.25 -11.14 19.58
C GLU A 7 6.70 -10.83 18.14
N ASP A 8 5.88 -10.08 17.39
CA ASP A 8 6.22 -9.73 16.01
C ASP A 8 7.27 -8.62 15.96
N TYR A 9 8.23 -8.74 15.04
CA TYR A 9 9.15 -7.67 14.70
C TYR A 9 8.61 -6.90 13.49
N ILE A 10 8.44 -5.59 13.65
CA ILE A 10 7.82 -4.72 12.65
C ILE A 10 8.85 -3.78 12.05
N ILE A 11 8.98 -3.84 10.73
CA ILE A 11 9.80 -2.92 9.94
C ILE A 11 8.84 -1.98 9.22
N CYS A 12 8.95 -0.69 9.51
CA CYS A 12 8.21 0.36 8.82
C CYS A 12 9.11 1.03 7.80
N LEU A 13 8.86 0.81 6.51
CA LEU A 13 9.54 1.51 5.43
C LEU A 13 8.66 2.65 4.93
N ASP A 14 9.18 3.86 4.93
CA ASP A 14 8.49 5.05 4.42
C ASP A 14 9.48 6.04 3.82
N LYS A 15 9.11 6.68 2.72
CA LYS A 15 9.91 7.70 2.04
C LYS A 15 9.89 9.04 2.76
N LEU A 16 8.88 9.29 3.61
CA LEU A 16 8.60 10.56 4.28
C LEU A 16 8.41 11.70 3.28
N THR A 17 7.41 11.57 2.44
CA THR A 17 6.95 12.65 1.55
C THR A 17 6.09 13.66 2.33
N TYR A 18 5.33 14.48 1.63
CA TYR A 18 4.50 15.54 2.24
C TYR A 18 3.54 15.06 3.33
N ALA A 19 3.01 13.83 3.23
CA ALA A 19 2.12 13.23 4.21
C ALA A 19 2.84 12.43 5.31
N GLY A 20 4.14 12.19 5.15
CA GLY A 20 4.95 11.41 6.10
C GLY A 20 5.35 12.22 7.32
N ASN A 21 4.95 11.76 8.51
CA ASN A 21 5.27 12.43 9.77
C ASN A 21 5.78 11.44 10.83
N LEU A 22 7.08 11.50 11.14
CA LEU A 22 7.70 10.63 12.14
C LEU A 22 7.14 10.81 13.55
N SER A 23 6.54 11.96 13.87
CA SER A 23 5.96 12.17 15.21
C SER A 23 4.83 11.18 15.52
N THR A 24 4.16 10.65 14.50
CA THR A 24 3.14 9.60 14.66
C THR A 24 3.72 8.29 15.19
N LEU A 25 4.99 8.04 14.92
CA LEU A 25 5.72 6.84 15.34
C LEU A 25 6.46 7.03 16.67
N ALA A 26 6.54 8.27 17.20
CA ALA A 26 7.28 8.58 18.42
C ALA A 26 6.99 7.61 19.59
N PRO A 27 5.72 7.18 19.85
CA PRO A 27 5.43 6.27 20.95
C PRO A 27 6.03 4.86 20.81
N ILE A 28 6.50 4.49 19.62
CA ILE A 28 7.00 3.14 19.32
C ILE A 28 8.44 3.13 18.79
N MET A 29 9.06 4.30 18.59
CA MET A 29 10.41 4.38 18.01
C MET A 29 11.47 3.66 18.83
N ASP A 30 11.34 3.66 20.16
CA ASP A 30 12.27 2.99 21.07
C ASP A 30 11.88 1.54 21.41
N ASN A 31 10.85 0.99 20.74
CA ASN A 31 10.46 -0.40 20.95
C ASN A 31 11.47 -1.36 20.31
N ALA A 32 11.96 -2.34 21.07
CA ALA A 32 12.94 -3.31 20.61
C ALA A 32 12.44 -4.18 19.42
N HIS A 33 11.13 -4.26 19.22
CA HIS A 33 10.50 -4.99 18.12
C HIS A 33 10.02 -4.09 16.99
N PHE A 34 10.57 -2.86 16.89
CA PHE A 34 10.23 -1.90 15.84
C PHE A 34 11.48 -1.31 15.21
N ARG A 35 11.51 -1.26 13.89
CA ARG A 35 12.55 -0.58 13.10
C ARG A 35 11.91 0.33 12.07
N PHE A 36 12.35 1.58 12.01
CA PHE A 36 12.00 2.50 10.94
C PHE A 36 13.12 2.55 9.90
N VAL A 37 12.76 2.46 8.62
CA VAL A 37 13.68 2.55 7.49
C VAL A 37 13.17 3.63 6.53
N ARG A 38 13.96 4.67 6.33
CA ARG A 38 13.64 5.70 5.35
C ARG A 38 14.10 5.27 3.96
N ALA A 39 13.17 4.84 3.11
CA ALA A 39 13.45 4.44 1.73
C ALA A 39 12.22 4.63 0.84
N ASP A 40 12.45 4.70 -0.47
CA ASP A 40 11.40 4.71 -1.49
C ASP A 40 11.13 3.28 -1.95
N ILE A 41 9.85 2.88 -2.01
CA ILE A 41 9.46 1.57 -2.56
C ILE A 41 9.85 1.41 -4.03
N CYS A 42 10.07 2.52 -4.76
CA CYS A 42 10.57 2.53 -6.13
C CYS A 42 12.08 2.26 -6.21
N ASP A 43 12.83 2.42 -5.13
CA ASP A 43 14.25 2.12 -5.09
C ASP A 43 14.48 0.61 -4.92
N ARG A 44 14.61 -0.09 -6.06
CA ARG A 44 14.84 -1.53 -6.09
C ARG A 44 16.04 -1.97 -5.25
N LYS A 45 17.12 -1.18 -5.23
CA LYS A 45 18.34 -1.55 -4.48
C LYS A 45 18.11 -1.45 -2.98
N ALA A 46 17.44 -0.38 -2.54
CA ALA A 46 17.09 -0.21 -1.13
C ALA A 46 16.12 -1.30 -0.65
N VAL A 47 15.09 -1.61 -1.45
CA VAL A 47 14.13 -2.68 -1.15
C VAL A 47 14.83 -4.05 -1.10
N ASP A 48 15.65 -4.38 -2.09
CA ASP A 48 16.40 -5.64 -2.12
C ASP A 48 17.33 -5.78 -0.90
N ALA A 49 18.09 -4.74 -0.57
CA ALA A 49 18.97 -4.74 0.59
C ALA A 49 18.21 -4.95 1.91
N LEU A 50 17.05 -4.29 2.04
CA LEU A 50 16.20 -4.47 3.22
C LEU A 50 15.67 -5.90 3.35
N PHE A 51 15.21 -6.50 2.26
CA PHE A 51 14.70 -7.86 2.26
C PHE A 51 15.81 -8.90 2.53
N GLU A 52 17.02 -8.64 2.03
CA GLU A 52 18.19 -9.48 2.29
C GLU A 52 18.66 -9.39 3.74
N GLU A 53 18.60 -8.21 4.35
CA GLU A 53 18.98 -7.98 5.75
C GLU A 53 17.95 -8.57 6.73
N GLU A 54 16.66 -8.29 6.48
CA GLU A 54 15.60 -8.48 7.48
C GLU A 54 14.79 -9.77 7.27
N HIS A 55 14.83 -10.37 6.10
CA HIS A 55 14.09 -11.58 5.74
C HIS A 55 12.61 -11.54 6.16
N PRO A 56 11.83 -10.52 5.75
CA PRO A 56 10.46 -10.38 6.20
C PRO A 56 9.61 -11.59 5.79
N ASN A 57 8.74 -12.04 6.69
CA ASN A 57 7.79 -13.12 6.40
C ASN A 57 6.54 -12.60 5.67
N MET A 58 6.11 -11.38 6.02
CA MET A 58 4.90 -10.77 5.51
C MET A 58 5.17 -9.33 5.11
N VAL A 59 4.48 -8.88 4.07
CA VAL A 59 4.52 -7.48 3.62
C VAL A 59 3.10 -6.94 3.56
N VAL A 60 2.89 -5.76 4.16
CA VAL A 60 1.66 -4.99 4.03
C VAL A 60 2.01 -3.66 3.36
N ASN A 61 1.52 -3.46 2.15
CA ASN A 61 1.81 -2.26 1.38
C ASN A 61 0.70 -1.20 1.58
N PHE A 62 1.01 -0.20 2.41
CA PHE A 62 0.23 1.03 2.55
C PHE A 62 0.78 2.17 1.69
N ALA A 63 2.02 2.05 1.22
CA ALA A 63 2.69 3.13 0.51
C ALA A 63 1.98 3.46 -0.80
N ALA A 64 1.55 4.69 -0.94
CA ALA A 64 0.90 5.21 -2.13
C ALA A 64 0.93 6.74 -2.16
N GLU A 65 0.87 7.31 -3.35
CA GLU A 65 0.32 8.64 -3.56
C GLU A 65 -1.21 8.51 -3.56
N SER A 66 -1.92 9.33 -2.76
CA SER A 66 -3.34 9.11 -2.45
C SER A 66 -4.27 10.31 -2.70
N HIS A 67 -3.74 11.50 -2.99
CA HIS A 67 -4.53 12.71 -3.21
C HIS A 67 -5.08 12.78 -4.64
N VAL A 68 -6.41 12.72 -4.81
CA VAL A 68 -7.06 12.75 -6.13
C VAL A 68 -6.68 14.00 -6.91
N ASP A 69 -6.83 15.20 -6.33
CA ASP A 69 -6.53 16.47 -7.01
C ASP A 69 -5.06 16.52 -7.49
N ARG A 70 -4.12 16.10 -6.65
CA ARG A 70 -2.71 16.01 -7.04
C ARG A 70 -2.47 15.02 -8.17
N SER A 71 -3.29 13.97 -8.27
CA SER A 71 -3.17 13.01 -9.37
C SER A 71 -3.58 13.61 -10.70
N ILE A 72 -4.46 14.60 -10.69
CA ILE A 72 -4.86 15.35 -11.89
C ILE A 72 -3.74 16.28 -12.34
N GLU A 73 -3.06 16.92 -11.39
CA GLU A 73 -1.96 17.84 -11.66
C GLU A 73 -0.67 17.11 -12.09
N ASN A 74 -0.36 16.01 -11.44
CA ASN A 74 0.87 15.22 -11.70
C ASN A 74 0.59 13.71 -11.69
N PRO A 75 -0.05 13.16 -12.72
CA PRO A 75 -0.40 11.74 -12.77
C PRO A 75 0.83 10.82 -12.79
N GLN A 76 1.97 11.28 -13.33
CA GLN A 76 3.17 10.46 -13.45
C GLN A 76 3.68 10.00 -12.07
N LEU A 77 3.66 10.87 -11.07
CA LEU A 77 4.08 10.53 -9.71
C LEU A 77 3.26 9.36 -9.14
N PHE A 78 1.96 9.33 -9.45
CA PHE A 78 1.06 8.24 -9.03
C PHE A 78 1.36 6.93 -9.75
N LEU A 79 1.69 6.98 -11.04
CA LEU A 79 2.10 5.79 -11.78
C LEU A 79 3.42 5.23 -11.24
N GLU A 80 4.38 6.08 -10.98
CA GLU A 80 5.68 5.70 -10.42
C GLU A 80 5.50 5.06 -9.03
N THR A 81 4.86 5.75 -8.10
CA THR A 81 4.73 5.24 -6.73
C THR A 81 3.80 4.03 -6.67
N ASN A 82 2.58 4.16 -7.20
CA ASN A 82 1.54 3.16 -6.97
C ASN A 82 1.71 1.91 -7.83
N ILE A 83 2.26 2.03 -9.04
CA ILE A 83 2.44 0.90 -9.96
C ILE A 83 3.87 0.38 -9.92
N ILE A 84 4.87 1.25 -10.22
CA ILE A 84 6.26 0.80 -10.26
C ILE A 84 6.75 0.41 -8.87
N GLY A 85 6.44 1.20 -7.83
CA GLY A 85 6.77 0.85 -6.45
C GLY A 85 6.15 -0.48 -6.02
N THR A 86 4.87 -0.72 -6.35
CA THR A 86 4.23 -2.03 -6.11
C THR A 86 4.94 -3.16 -6.86
N SER A 87 5.35 -2.95 -8.13
CA SER A 87 6.10 -3.93 -8.90
C SER A 87 7.44 -4.28 -8.24
N VAL A 88 8.16 -3.29 -7.73
CA VAL A 88 9.44 -3.50 -7.04
C VAL A 88 9.24 -4.36 -5.78
N LEU A 89 8.23 -4.05 -4.97
CA LEU A 89 7.89 -4.85 -3.78
C LEU A 89 7.49 -6.29 -4.15
N MET A 90 6.67 -6.47 -5.19
CA MET A 90 6.23 -7.79 -5.64
C MET A 90 7.39 -8.65 -6.15
N ASP A 91 8.36 -8.03 -6.87
CA ASP A 91 9.58 -8.72 -7.31
C ASP A 91 10.43 -9.17 -6.11
N ALA A 92 10.60 -8.29 -5.12
CA ALA A 92 11.32 -8.64 -3.88
C ALA A 92 10.59 -9.76 -3.11
N CYS A 93 9.27 -9.64 -2.95
CA CYS A 93 8.45 -10.66 -2.32
C CYS A 93 8.63 -12.05 -2.97
N ARG A 94 8.63 -12.08 -4.30
CA ARG A 94 8.87 -13.31 -5.06
C ARG A 94 10.29 -13.83 -4.89
N LYS A 95 11.30 -12.95 -5.00
CA LYS A 95 12.72 -13.29 -4.90
C LYS A 95 13.08 -13.90 -3.53
N TYR A 96 12.53 -13.34 -2.47
CA TYR A 96 12.82 -13.74 -1.08
C TYR A 96 11.80 -14.73 -0.49
N GLY A 97 10.78 -15.12 -1.27
CA GLY A 97 9.84 -16.19 -0.90
C GLY A 97 8.99 -15.84 0.31
N ILE A 98 8.43 -14.64 0.39
CA ILE A 98 7.58 -14.22 1.50
C ILE A 98 6.32 -15.08 1.63
N GLN A 99 5.80 -15.21 2.84
CA GLN A 99 4.62 -16.03 3.14
C GLN A 99 3.31 -15.35 2.76
N ARG A 100 3.24 -14.00 2.82
CA ARG A 100 2.04 -13.23 2.51
C ARG A 100 2.37 -11.80 2.10
N TYR A 101 1.75 -11.36 1.01
CA TYR A 101 1.69 -9.95 0.62
C TYR A 101 0.25 -9.44 0.76
N HIS A 102 0.07 -8.29 1.38
CA HIS A 102 -1.22 -7.60 1.48
C HIS A 102 -1.13 -6.22 0.84
N GLN A 103 -1.99 -5.97 -0.15
CA GLN A 103 -2.14 -4.66 -0.79
C GLN A 103 -3.30 -3.90 -0.15
N VAL A 104 -3.02 -2.74 0.40
CA VAL A 104 -4.06 -1.80 0.81
C VAL A 104 -4.44 -0.94 -0.38
N SER A 105 -5.67 -1.11 -0.85
CA SER A 105 -6.25 -0.39 -1.98
C SER A 105 -7.45 0.46 -1.52
N THR A 106 -8.26 0.92 -2.45
CA THR A 106 -9.40 1.83 -2.22
C THR A 106 -10.64 1.34 -2.96
N ASP A 107 -11.81 1.65 -2.45
CA ASP A 107 -13.09 1.46 -3.12
C ASP A 107 -13.26 2.35 -4.36
N GLU A 108 -12.50 3.44 -4.48
CA GLU A 108 -12.52 4.32 -5.65
C GLU A 108 -12.12 3.61 -6.97
N VAL A 109 -11.52 2.40 -6.88
CA VAL A 109 -11.28 1.56 -8.06
C VAL A 109 -12.57 1.10 -8.74
N TYR A 110 -13.69 1.14 -8.02
CA TYR A 110 -15.02 0.77 -8.53
C TYR A 110 -15.79 1.94 -9.15
N GLY A 111 -15.29 3.19 -9.00
CA GLY A 111 -15.95 4.40 -9.45
C GLY A 111 -16.95 4.96 -8.44
N ASP A 112 -17.99 5.61 -8.93
CA ASP A 112 -18.94 6.34 -8.11
C ASP A 112 -20.28 5.59 -8.02
N LEU A 113 -20.94 5.67 -6.85
CA LEU A 113 -22.31 5.24 -6.68
C LEU A 113 -23.27 6.43 -6.84
N PRO A 114 -24.45 6.25 -7.49
CA PRO A 114 -25.46 7.29 -7.57
C PRO A 114 -25.93 7.69 -6.18
N LEU A 115 -25.99 9.00 -5.92
CA LEU A 115 -26.39 9.55 -4.62
C LEU A 115 -27.86 9.29 -4.26
N ASP A 116 -28.71 9.05 -5.26
CA ASP A 116 -30.13 8.75 -5.13
C ASP A 116 -30.42 7.25 -4.93
N ARG A 117 -29.38 6.41 -4.88
CA ARG A 117 -29.49 4.96 -4.71
C ARG A 117 -28.74 4.46 -3.47
N PRO A 118 -29.24 4.75 -2.26
CA PRO A 118 -28.59 4.34 -1.00
C PRO A 118 -28.63 2.82 -0.77
N ASP A 119 -29.36 2.07 -1.60
CA ASP A 119 -29.41 0.61 -1.61
C ASP A 119 -28.23 -0.04 -2.34
N LEU A 120 -27.44 0.74 -3.09
CA LEU A 120 -26.27 0.24 -3.81
C LEU A 120 -25.02 0.32 -2.95
N PHE A 121 -24.17 -0.67 -3.06
CA PHE A 121 -22.85 -0.73 -2.45
C PHE A 121 -21.91 -1.56 -3.30
N PHE A 122 -20.61 -1.34 -3.12
CA PHE A 122 -19.58 -2.13 -3.79
C PHE A 122 -19.43 -3.50 -3.13
N THR A 123 -19.07 -4.48 -3.95
CA THR A 123 -18.69 -5.83 -3.52
C THR A 123 -17.41 -6.23 -4.24
N GLU A 124 -16.79 -7.33 -3.83
CA GLU A 124 -15.61 -7.87 -4.49
C GLU A 124 -15.86 -8.27 -5.95
N ALA A 125 -17.13 -8.50 -6.33
CA ALA A 125 -17.53 -8.81 -7.69
C ALA A 125 -17.82 -7.57 -8.55
N THR A 126 -17.85 -6.37 -7.96
CA THR A 126 -18.08 -5.12 -8.69
C THR A 126 -16.97 -4.91 -9.73
N PRO A 127 -17.31 -4.63 -11.01
CA PRO A 127 -16.31 -4.34 -12.02
C PRO A 127 -15.49 -3.10 -11.68
N ILE A 128 -14.20 -3.11 -12.02
CA ILE A 128 -13.33 -1.94 -11.90
C ILE A 128 -13.77 -0.89 -12.92
N HIS A 129 -14.04 0.33 -12.45
CA HIS A 129 -14.51 1.45 -13.26
C HIS A 129 -13.98 2.78 -12.69
N THR A 130 -12.70 3.04 -12.88
CA THR A 130 -11.98 4.17 -12.27
C THR A 130 -12.38 5.51 -12.87
N SER A 131 -12.45 6.56 -12.02
CA SER A 131 -12.85 7.92 -12.39
C SER A 131 -11.71 8.96 -12.32
N SER A 132 -10.53 8.60 -11.82
CA SER A 132 -9.39 9.51 -11.67
C SER A 132 -8.05 8.84 -12.00
N PRO A 133 -6.97 9.62 -12.24
CA PRO A 133 -5.61 9.06 -12.36
C PRO A 133 -5.17 8.31 -11.09
N TYR A 134 -5.57 8.80 -9.90
CA TYR A 134 -5.33 8.10 -8.63
C TYR A 134 -6.00 6.72 -8.63
N SER A 135 -7.32 6.67 -8.81
CA SER A 135 -8.06 5.39 -8.78
C SER A 135 -7.58 4.43 -9.87
N SER A 136 -7.19 4.95 -11.04
CA SER A 136 -6.59 4.15 -12.13
C SER A 136 -5.23 3.57 -11.73
N SER A 137 -4.39 4.34 -11.03
CA SER A 137 -3.10 3.85 -10.55
C SER A 137 -3.25 2.76 -9.48
N LYS A 138 -4.23 2.91 -8.57
CA LYS A 138 -4.54 1.90 -7.55
C LYS A 138 -5.13 0.62 -8.16
N ALA A 139 -6.06 0.76 -9.12
CA ALA A 139 -6.61 -0.38 -9.86
C ALA A 139 -5.53 -1.13 -10.64
N SER A 140 -4.59 -0.40 -11.25
CA SER A 140 -3.45 -1.01 -11.97
C SER A 140 -2.54 -1.79 -11.02
N ALA A 141 -2.28 -1.25 -9.82
CA ALA A 141 -1.54 -1.95 -8.78
C ALA A 141 -2.27 -3.23 -8.34
N ASP A 142 -3.59 -3.19 -8.12
CA ASP A 142 -4.40 -4.35 -7.78
C ASP A 142 -4.31 -5.44 -8.86
N LEU A 143 -4.44 -5.06 -10.13
CA LEU A 143 -4.33 -5.99 -11.25
C LEU A 143 -2.95 -6.61 -11.35
N LEU A 144 -1.90 -5.82 -11.08
CA LEU A 144 -0.52 -6.32 -11.02
C LEU A 144 -0.35 -7.36 -9.91
N VAL A 145 -0.84 -7.08 -8.70
CA VAL A 145 -0.81 -8.00 -7.56
C VAL A 145 -1.51 -9.32 -7.90
N LEU A 146 -2.70 -9.26 -8.52
CA LEU A 146 -3.42 -10.45 -8.97
C LEU A 146 -2.69 -11.21 -10.07
N ALA A 147 -1.97 -10.50 -10.97
CA ALA A 147 -1.15 -11.13 -12.00
C ALA A 147 0.01 -11.93 -11.38
N TYR A 148 0.67 -11.39 -10.34
CA TYR A 148 1.73 -12.13 -9.62
C TYR A 148 1.20 -13.38 -8.93
N TYR A 149 0.01 -13.32 -8.33
CA TYR A 149 -0.64 -14.53 -7.80
C TYR A 149 -0.87 -15.57 -8.89
N ARG A 150 -1.48 -15.18 -10.01
CA ARG A 150 -1.84 -16.11 -11.09
C ARG A 150 -0.63 -16.69 -11.82
N THR A 151 0.41 -15.86 -12.00
CA THR A 151 1.59 -16.25 -12.80
C THR A 151 2.65 -16.96 -11.97
N TYR A 152 2.87 -16.50 -10.75
CA TYR A 152 3.97 -16.98 -9.91
C TYR A 152 3.52 -17.70 -8.63
N GLY A 153 2.22 -17.74 -8.35
CA GLY A 153 1.69 -18.37 -7.14
C GLY A 153 1.99 -17.59 -5.86
N LEU A 154 2.37 -16.31 -5.95
CA LEU A 154 2.68 -15.50 -4.77
C LEU A 154 1.43 -15.33 -3.89
N PRO A 155 1.46 -15.68 -2.59
CA PRO A 155 0.29 -15.56 -1.73
C PRO A 155 -0.06 -14.09 -1.47
N VAL A 156 -1.14 -13.60 -2.06
CA VAL A 156 -1.56 -12.20 -1.96
C VAL A 156 -2.97 -12.05 -1.42
N THR A 157 -3.24 -10.91 -0.80
CA THR A 157 -4.58 -10.42 -0.47
C THR A 157 -4.67 -8.94 -0.79
N ILE A 158 -5.88 -8.46 -1.09
CA ILE A 158 -6.14 -7.04 -1.36
C ILE A 158 -7.32 -6.61 -0.50
N SER A 159 -7.21 -5.48 0.20
CA SER A 159 -8.34 -4.78 0.81
C SER A 159 -8.65 -3.52 0.02
N ARG A 160 -9.93 -3.25 -0.22
CA ARG A 160 -10.43 -2.03 -0.85
C ARG A 160 -11.33 -1.34 0.14
N CYS A 161 -10.75 -0.45 0.92
CA CYS A 161 -11.46 0.27 1.95
C CYS A 161 -11.92 1.65 1.44
N SER A 162 -13.02 2.14 1.98
CA SER A 162 -13.40 3.54 1.87
C SER A 162 -12.50 4.39 2.77
N ASN A 163 -12.77 5.70 2.88
CA ASN A 163 -11.98 6.63 3.65
C ASN A 163 -11.80 6.17 5.10
N ASN A 164 -10.53 6.10 5.51
CA ASN A 164 -10.16 5.76 6.87
C ASN A 164 -9.95 7.05 7.68
N TYR A 165 -10.42 7.06 8.90
CA TYR A 165 -10.21 8.16 9.84
C TYR A 165 -9.97 7.62 11.25
N GLY A 166 -9.35 8.42 12.11
CA GLY A 166 -9.05 7.98 13.48
C GLY A 166 -8.12 8.94 14.22
N PRO A 167 -7.66 8.53 15.42
CA PRO A 167 -6.65 9.29 16.16
C PRO A 167 -5.39 9.46 15.30
N ILE A 168 -4.76 10.64 15.41
CA ILE A 168 -3.54 10.98 14.65
C ILE A 168 -3.82 11.12 13.13
N HIS A 169 -5.04 11.40 12.75
CA HIS A 169 -5.36 11.85 11.40
C HIS A 169 -5.03 13.35 11.32
N PHE A 170 -4.13 13.73 10.43
CA PHE A 170 -3.82 15.13 10.14
C PHE A 170 -4.60 15.52 8.90
N GLU A 171 -5.36 16.62 9.00
CA GLU A 171 -5.93 17.24 7.82
C GLU A 171 -4.79 17.77 6.94
N SER A 172 -4.78 17.36 5.70
CA SER A 172 -3.79 17.73 4.68
C SER A 172 -4.25 18.93 3.86
#